data_48c88a0b7fb04a218de795547460bc1f
#
_entry.id   48c88a0b7fb04a218de795547460bc1f
#
_cell.length_a   1.000
_cell.length_b   1.000
_cell.length_c   1.000
_cell.angle_alpha   90.00
_cell.angle_beta   90.00
_cell.angle_gamma   90.00
#
_symmetry.space_group_name_H-M   'P 1'
#
loop_
_entity.id
_entity.type
_entity.pdbx_description
1 polymer ?
#
loop_
_entity_poly.entity_id
_entity_poly.type
_entity_poly.pdbx_seq_one_letter_code
_entity_poly.pdbx_strand_id
1 'polypeptide(L)'
;MTQITKTEGSNKSNSDLLSHYTQMRRVRTFEDRVGELYLRGASAGSMLHLSIGEESAAVGVCSAMRDGDTFTTHHRGHGIFLARGADPNRMMSEIGGKETGYCRGKGGSMHIADMSLGHLGANAIVGGGIPAIVGAALVAKHRKTGAVSIAFFGDGAMQQGVLYESMNMAALWDLPAIFVCINNQWGMGTRIDQATKSTKLHERAQAFGLNAETVDGRDVLDVVEAANRIVDGARAGTPGFLAIDCYRFYGHGRKDKSPYRSDEEEAEGRAKDPVEFSRRMLIKNGVNVEELDAVDAKIDAEMDATIEFTIKSEEPALNTMFRDVFAPGQPEPEPVTTRIDRVLSKEQY
;
A
#
# COMPACT_ATOMS: atom_id res chain seq x y z
N MET A 1 5.13 3.26 35.77
CA MET A 1 3.72 3.63 35.54
C MET A 1 3.72 5.06 35.05
N THR A 2 3.79 5.28 33.78
CA THR A 2 3.74 6.62 33.17
C THR A 2 2.30 6.79 32.67
N GLN A 3 1.57 7.68 33.30
CA GLN A 3 0.20 8.02 32.90
C GLN A 3 0.23 8.62 31.50
N ILE A 4 -0.50 7.98 30.58
CA ILE A 4 -0.86 8.57 29.29
C ILE A 4 -1.92 9.63 29.61
N THR A 5 -1.53 10.89 29.61
CA THR A 5 -2.45 12.02 29.63
C THR A 5 -3.25 12.00 28.32
N LYS A 6 -4.53 11.64 28.41
CA LYS A 6 -5.50 11.92 27.35
C LYS A 6 -5.56 13.44 27.18
N THR A 7 -5.00 13.93 26.11
CA THR A 7 -5.28 15.29 25.62
C THR A 7 -6.76 15.34 25.23
N GLU A 8 -7.47 16.30 25.78
CA GLU A 8 -8.89 16.59 25.51
C GLU A 8 -9.13 16.79 24.01
N GLY A 9 -10.28 16.26 23.55
CA GLY A 9 -10.64 16.04 22.18
C GLY A 9 -10.44 17.20 21.23
N SER A 10 -9.69 16.94 20.15
CA SER A 10 -9.90 17.60 18.89
C SER A 10 -11.36 17.31 18.47
N ASN A 11 -12.06 18.35 18.01
CA ASN A 11 -13.44 18.25 17.53
C ASN A 11 -13.41 17.47 16.19
N LYS A 12 -13.25 16.14 16.26
CA LYS A 12 -13.25 15.24 15.10
C LYS A 12 -14.61 15.37 14.42
N SER A 13 -14.67 16.04 13.27
CA SER A 13 -15.95 16.31 12.64
C SER A 13 -16.54 15.03 12.05
N ASN A 14 -17.87 14.88 12.13
CA ASN A 14 -18.55 13.76 11.49
C ASN A 14 -18.30 13.75 9.97
N SER A 15 -18.11 14.92 9.34
CA SER A 15 -17.82 15.02 7.91
C SER A 15 -16.47 14.40 7.55
N ASP A 16 -15.44 14.59 8.37
CA ASP A 16 -14.11 14.00 8.14
C ASP A 16 -14.18 12.48 8.31
N LEU A 17 -14.83 12.02 9.40
CA LEU A 17 -14.99 10.59 9.63
C LEU A 17 -15.82 9.93 8.51
N LEU A 18 -16.88 10.57 8.03
CA LEU A 18 -17.70 10.06 6.91
C LEU A 18 -16.90 10.01 5.60
N SER A 19 -16.07 11.00 5.35
CA SER A 19 -15.17 11.00 4.19
C SER A 19 -14.19 9.84 4.24
N HIS A 20 -13.52 9.63 5.38
CA HIS A 20 -12.57 8.52 5.55
C HIS A 20 -13.29 7.16 5.55
N TYR A 21 -14.47 7.03 6.16
CA TYR A 21 -15.30 5.83 6.07
C TYR A 21 -15.61 5.47 4.60
N THR A 22 -16.05 6.47 3.83
CA THR A 22 -16.37 6.28 2.41
C THR A 22 -15.16 5.77 1.63
N GLN A 23 -13.98 6.34 1.87
CA GLN A 23 -12.75 5.88 1.20
C GLN A 23 -12.34 4.46 1.65
N MET A 24 -12.40 4.16 2.95
CA MET A 24 -12.09 2.81 3.46
C MET A 24 -13.08 1.78 2.93
N ARG A 25 -14.39 2.10 2.87
CA ARG A 25 -15.43 1.23 2.30
C ARG A 25 -15.17 0.99 0.81
N ARG A 26 -14.73 2.02 0.08
CA ARG A 26 -14.35 1.91 -1.34
C ARG A 26 -13.15 0.99 -1.53
N VAL A 27 -12.11 1.10 -0.70
CA VAL A 27 -10.97 0.18 -0.71
C VAL A 27 -11.42 -1.25 -0.41
N ARG A 28 -12.23 -1.46 0.63
CA ARG A 28 -12.76 -2.77 1.02
C ARG A 28 -13.54 -3.42 -0.12
N THR A 29 -14.50 -2.71 -0.71
CA THR A 29 -15.32 -3.25 -1.79
C THR A 29 -14.49 -3.57 -3.03
N PHE A 30 -13.52 -2.71 -3.38
CA PHE A 30 -12.60 -2.99 -4.48
C PHE A 30 -11.83 -4.30 -4.25
N GLU A 31 -11.26 -4.49 -3.07
CA GLU A 31 -10.49 -5.69 -2.75
C GLU A 31 -11.37 -6.96 -2.72
N ASP A 32 -12.62 -6.86 -2.24
CA ASP A 32 -13.58 -7.95 -2.30
C ASP A 32 -13.85 -8.35 -3.76
N ARG A 33 -14.10 -7.39 -4.64
CA ARG A 33 -14.34 -7.63 -6.07
C ARG A 33 -13.11 -8.18 -6.81
N VAL A 34 -11.93 -7.69 -6.48
CA VAL A 34 -10.65 -8.26 -6.98
C VAL A 34 -10.49 -9.70 -6.52
N GLY A 35 -10.81 -10.00 -5.25
CA GLY A 35 -10.80 -11.35 -4.72
C GLY A 35 -11.76 -12.30 -5.44
N GLU A 36 -12.94 -11.83 -5.82
CA GLU A 36 -13.91 -12.60 -6.62
C GLU A 36 -13.39 -12.82 -8.07
N LEU A 37 -12.88 -11.78 -8.71
CA LEU A 37 -12.30 -11.85 -10.06
C LEU A 37 -11.18 -12.91 -10.12
N TYR A 38 -10.31 -12.91 -9.10
CA TYR A 38 -9.24 -13.89 -8.98
C TYR A 38 -9.75 -15.32 -8.82
N LEU A 39 -10.77 -15.55 -7.99
CA LEU A 39 -11.36 -16.88 -7.80
C LEU A 39 -12.03 -17.43 -9.07
N ARG A 40 -12.54 -16.53 -9.93
CA ARG A 40 -13.10 -16.86 -11.24
C ARG A 40 -12.02 -17.11 -12.32
N GLY A 41 -10.73 -16.97 -12.00
CA GLY A 41 -9.62 -17.15 -12.93
C GLY A 41 -9.46 -16.01 -13.94
N ALA A 42 -10.06 -14.86 -13.68
CA ALA A 42 -10.04 -13.69 -14.56
C ALA A 42 -9.00 -12.63 -14.17
N SER A 43 -8.04 -12.96 -13.29
CA SER A 43 -6.92 -12.09 -12.92
C SER A 43 -5.62 -12.58 -13.59
N ALA A 44 -4.76 -11.65 -13.96
CA ALA A 44 -3.43 -11.94 -14.42
C ALA A 44 -2.53 -12.42 -13.27
N GLY A 45 -1.77 -13.49 -13.53
CA GLY A 45 -0.84 -14.04 -12.56
C GLY A 45 -1.46 -14.99 -11.55
N SER A 46 -0.59 -15.72 -10.84
CA SER A 46 -0.95 -16.81 -9.92
C SER A 46 -1.08 -16.37 -8.46
N MET A 47 -0.71 -15.14 -8.13
CA MET A 47 -0.62 -14.62 -6.76
C MET A 47 -1.41 -13.31 -6.65
N LEU A 48 -2.30 -13.24 -5.66
CA LEU A 48 -3.05 -12.04 -5.31
C LEU A 48 -2.96 -11.83 -3.79
N HIS A 49 -2.66 -10.59 -3.39
CA HIS A 49 -2.52 -10.18 -2.00
C HIS A 49 -3.47 -9.04 -1.69
N LEU A 50 -4.51 -9.30 -0.91
CA LEU A 50 -5.54 -8.32 -0.55
C LEU A 50 -5.14 -7.53 0.69
N SER A 51 -5.44 -6.23 0.73
CA SER A 51 -5.20 -5.33 1.86
C SER A 51 -6.39 -5.21 2.82
N ILE A 52 -7.32 -6.17 2.78
CA ILE A 52 -8.51 -6.16 3.64
C ILE A 52 -8.11 -6.28 5.12
N GLY A 53 -8.57 -5.32 5.91
CA GLY A 53 -8.20 -5.10 7.32
C GLY A 53 -7.12 -4.03 7.53
N GLU A 54 -6.53 -3.48 6.45
CA GLU A 54 -5.46 -2.47 6.47
C GLU A 54 -5.94 -1.11 5.92
N GLU A 55 -7.26 -0.91 5.74
CA GLU A 55 -7.84 0.24 5.04
C GLU A 55 -7.54 1.58 5.75
N SER A 56 -7.56 1.59 7.06
CA SER A 56 -7.26 2.80 7.85
C SER A 56 -5.81 3.24 7.68
N ALA A 57 -4.87 2.30 7.55
CA ALA A 57 -3.48 2.60 7.28
C ALA A 57 -3.33 3.26 5.89
N ALA A 58 -4.01 2.72 4.89
CA ALA A 58 -3.99 3.27 3.54
C ALA A 58 -4.61 4.68 3.50
N VAL A 59 -5.85 4.82 3.97
CA VAL A 59 -6.62 6.07 3.90
C VAL A 59 -6.03 7.13 4.83
N GLY A 60 -5.69 6.77 6.07
CA GLY A 60 -5.20 7.72 7.06
C GLY A 60 -3.85 8.34 6.66
N VAL A 61 -2.90 7.55 6.17
CA VAL A 61 -1.61 8.11 5.73
C VAL A 61 -1.75 8.90 4.43
N CYS A 62 -2.51 8.39 3.46
CA CYS A 62 -2.71 9.09 2.19
C CYS A 62 -3.40 10.45 2.35
N SER A 63 -4.25 10.63 3.37
CA SER A 63 -4.91 11.91 3.65
C SER A 63 -3.95 13.02 4.08
N ALA A 64 -2.78 12.67 4.64
CA ALA A 64 -1.73 13.63 5.01
C ALA A 64 -0.81 14.01 3.83
N MET A 65 -0.91 13.29 2.71
CA MET A 65 -0.10 13.54 1.51
C MET A 65 -0.67 14.71 0.68
N ARG A 66 0.24 15.39 -0.04
CA ARG A 66 -0.09 16.49 -0.95
C ARG A 66 0.32 16.14 -2.38
N ASP A 67 -0.14 16.96 -3.32
CA ASP A 67 0.36 16.90 -4.69
C ASP A 67 1.86 17.18 -4.73
N GLY A 68 2.59 16.41 -5.51
CA GLY A 68 4.04 16.45 -5.59
C GLY A 68 4.77 15.52 -4.60
N ASP A 69 4.08 14.99 -3.58
CA ASP A 69 4.64 13.94 -2.73
C ASP A 69 4.77 12.64 -3.52
N THR A 70 5.79 11.86 -3.20
CA THR A 70 6.04 10.56 -3.86
C THR A 70 5.94 9.40 -2.87
N PHE A 71 5.62 8.23 -3.38
CA PHE A 71 5.53 7.04 -2.53
C PHE A 71 5.84 5.75 -3.28
N THR A 72 6.19 4.70 -2.52
CA THR A 72 6.26 3.32 -2.99
C THR A 72 5.33 2.45 -2.16
N THR A 73 4.86 1.35 -2.76
CA THR A 73 4.08 0.35 -2.04
C THR A 73 4.74 -1.03 -2.12
N HIS A 74 4.35 -1.91 -1.23
CA HIS A 74 4.69 -3.33 -1.30
C HIS A 74 3.66 -4.10 -2.16
N HIS A 75 3.76 -5.44 -2.15
CA HIS A 75 2.88 -6.36 -2.89
C HIS A 75 1.38 -6.28 -2.53
N ARG A 76 1.03 -5.62 -1.41
CA ARG A 76 -0.34 -5.41 -0.89
C ARG A 76 -0.71 -3.92 -0.96
N GLY A 77 -0.44 -3.28 -2.11
CA GLY A 77 -0.51 -1.83 -2.27
C GLY A 77 -1.82 -1.29 -2.84
N HIS A 78 -2.81 -2.12 -3.14
CA HIS A 78 -4.05 -1.68 -3.82
C HIS A 78 -4.78 -0.59 -3.04
N GLY A 79 -5.01 -0.82 -1.74
CA GLY A 79 -5.71 0.15 -0.89
C GLY A 79 -5.00 1.50 -0.82
N ILE A 80 -3.68 1.50 -0.72
CA ILE A 80 -2.86 2.73 -0.69
C ILE A 80 -2.99 3.50 -2.01
N PHE A 81 -2.90 2.80 -3.14
CA PHE A 81 -2.96 3.44 -4.44
C PHE A 81 -4.36 4.01 -4.73
N LEU A 82 -5.44 3.28 -4.35
CA LEU A 82 -6.82 3.78 -4.40
C LEU A 82 -7.02 5.00 -3.50
N ALA A 83 -6.51 4.97 -2.27
CA ALA A 83 -6.59 6.09 -1.33
C ALA A 83 -5.86 7.34 -1.85
N ARG A 84 -4.84 7.17 -2.72
CA ARG A 84 -4.15 8.26 -3.42
C ARG A 84 -4.88 8.76 -4.67
N GLY A 85 -6.06 8.24 -4.96
CA GLY A 85 -6.91 8.70 -6.06
C GLY A 85 -6.74 7.92 -7.37
N ALA A 86 -6.22 6.70 -7.31
CA ALA A 86 -6.16 5.84 -8.49
C ALA A 86 -7.57 5.52 -9.02
N ASP A 87 -7.68 5.47 -10.36
CA ASP A 87 -8.90 5.05 -11.04
C ASP A 87 -9.11 3.53 -10.85
N PRO A 88 -10.21 3.10 -10.21
CA PRO A 88 -10.47 1.69 -9.97
C PRO A 88 -10.63 0.88 -11.26
N ASN A 89 -11.14 1.48 -12.36
CA ASN A 89 -11.27 0.80 -13.64
C ASN A 89 -9.88 0.42 -14.19
N ARG A 90 -8.96 1.38 -14.21
CA ARG A 90 -7.59 1.12 -14.68
C ARG A 90 -6.86 0.16 -13.74
N MET A 91 -7.09 0.26 -12.44
CA MET A 91 -6.43 -0.57 -11.46
C MET A 91 -6.91 -2.03 -11.54
N MET A 92 -8.21 -2.26 -11.61
CA MET A 92 -8.76 -3.61 -11.76
C MET A 92 -8.40 -4.22 -13.12
N SER A 93 -8.36 -3.40 -14.18
CA SER A 93 -7.88 -3.82 -15.51
C SER A 93 -6.41 -4.25 -15.48
N GLU A 94 -5.55 -3.57 -14.74
CA GLU A 94 -4.16 -4.00 -14.57
C GLU A 94 -4.06 -5.36 -13.87
N ILE A 95 -4.83 -5.56 -12.79
CA ILE A 95 -4.91 -6.84 -12.08
C ILE A 95 -5.48 -7.93 -12.99
N GLY A 96 -6.42 -7.57 -13.85
CA GLY A 96 -7.00 -8.46 -14.90
C GLY A 96 -6.09 -8.71 -16.09
N GLY A 97 -4.92 -8.07 -16.19
CA GLY A 97 -3.99 -8.21 -17.31
C GLY A 97 -4.49 -7.56 -18.60
N LYS A 98 -5.24 -6.46 -18.52
CA LYS A 98 -5.88 -5.79 -19.65
C LYS A 98 -5.09 -4.57 -20.13
N GLU A 99 -5.18 -4.25 -21.44
CA GLU A 99 -4.49 -3.11 -22.06
C GLU A 99 -4.88 -1.76 -21.43
N THR A 100 -6.09 -1.65 -20.89
CA THR A 100 -6.59 -0.45 -20.21
C THR A 100 -6.01 -0.25 -18.81
N GLY A 101 -5.20 -1.20 -18.29
CA GLY A 101 -4.53 -1.11 -17.01
C GLY A 101 -3.47 0.00 -16.95
N TYR A 102 -3.02 0.35 -15.74
CA TYR A 102 -1.99 1.37 -15.50
C TYR A 102 -0.67 1.07 -16.20
N CYS A 103 -0.26 -0.19 -16.19
CA CYS A 103 0.94 -0.71 -16.87
C CYS A 103 0.57 -1.56 -18.09
N ARG A 104 -0.61 -1.37 -18.65
CA ARG A 104 -1.13 -2.13 -19.81
C ARG A 104 -1.14 -3.64 -19.60
N GLY A 105 -1.53 -4.05 -18.39
CA GLY A 105 -1.62 -5.44 -18.01
C GLY A 105 -0.28 -6.16 -17.80
N LYS A 106 0.85 -5.43 -17.84
CA LYS A 106 2.19 -6.02 -17.70
C LYS A 106 2.66 -6.13 -16.25
N GLY A 107 2.20 -5.23 -15.37
CA GLY A 107 2.59 -5.19 -13.96
C GLY A 107 1.79 -6.16 -13.09
N GLY A 108 0.51 -6.33 -13.40
CA GLY A 108 -0.42 -7.09 -12.58
C GLY A 108 -0.57 -6.50 -11.18
N SER A 109 -1.06 -7.31 -10.23
CA SER A 109 -1.38 -6.88 -8.86
C SER A 109 -0.21 -6.25 -8.09
N MET A 110 1.02 -6.72 -8.29
CA MET A 110 2.17 -6.39 -7.42
C MET A 110 3.14 -5.35 -7.99
N HIS A 111 2.91 -4.85 -9.21
CA HIS A 111 3.85 -3.96 -9.90
C HIS A 111 3.16 -2.77 -10.58
N ILE A 112 2.04 -2.32 -10.00
CA ILE A 112 1.33 -1.13 -10.49
C ILE A 112 2.20 0.10 -10.24
N ALA A 113 2.23 1.04 -11.19
CA ALA A 113 2.93 2.31 -11.08
C ALA A 113 2.20 3.42 -11.81
N ASP A 114 2.17 4.63 -11.25
CA ASP A 114 1.74 5.85 -11.93
C ASP A 114 2.39 7.08 -11.31
N MET A 115 3.36 7.64 -12.02
CA MET A 115 4.07 8.83 -11.59
C MET A 115 3.20 10.08 -11.53
N SER A 116 2.07 10.13 -12.23
CA SER A 116 1.14 11.27 -12.16
C SER A 116 0.49 11.41 -10.80
N LEU A 117 0.36 10.30 -10.05
CA LEU A 117 -0.12 10.25 -8.67
C LEU A 117 1.02 10.23 -7.64
N GLY A 118 2.28 10.36 -8.10
CA GLY A 118 3.47 10.27 -7.24
C GLY A 118 3.86 8.84 -6.88
N HIS A 119 3.22 7.81 -7.46
CA HIS A 119 3.51 6.41 -7.17
C HIS A 119 4.72 5.93 -7.98
N LEU A 120 5.86 5.80 -7.33
CA LEU A 120 7.12 5.32 -7.93
C LEU A 120 7.07 3.83 -8.32
N GLY A 121 6.08 3.11 -7.82
CA GLY A 121 5.79 1.72 -8.15
C GLY A 121 5.57 0.83 -6.93
N ALA A 122 4.74 -0.20 -7.15
CA ALA A 122 4.63 -1.33 -6.24
C ALA A 122 5.82 -2.28 -6.45
N ASN A 123 6.38 -2.83 -5.38
CA ASN A 123 7.51 -3.73 -5.44
C ASN A 123 7.26 -5.01 -4.63
N ALA A 124 7.33 -6.15 -5.29
CA ALA A 124 7.17 -7.46 -4.65
C ALA A 124 8.40 -7.90 -3.85
N ILE A 125 9.58 -7.30 -4.12
CA ILE A 125 10.79 -7.56 -3.33
C ILE A 125 10.62 -6.93 -1.94
N VAL A 126 10.76 -7.73 -0.89
CA VAL A 126 10.59 -7.28 0.50
C VAL A 126 11.59 -6.17 0.81
N GLY A 127 11.09 -4.98 1.14
CA GLY A 127 11.92 -3.78 1.39
C GLY A 127 12.44 -3.07 0.13
N GLY A 128 12.22 -3.62 -1.07
CA GLY A 128 12.83 -3.10 -2.31
C GLY A 128 12.39 -1.68 -2.70
N GLY A 129 11.22 -1.21 -2.27
CA GLY A 129 10.76 0.16 -2.48
C GLY A 129 11.36 1.19 -1.52
N ILE A 130 11.94 0.76 -0.40
CA ILE A 130 12.41 1.65 0.66
C ILE A 130 13.56 2.57 0.20
N PRO A 131 14.65 2.08 -0.42
CA PRO A 131 15.74 2.96 -0.86
C PRO A 131 15.31 3.92 -1.97
N ALA A 132 14.28 3.56 -2.76
CA ALA A 132 13.78 4.44 -3.81
C ALA A 132 13.20 5.74 -3.25
N ILE A 133 12.48 5.69 -2.11
CA ILE A 133 11.93 6.91 -1.49
C ILE A 133 13.05 7.75 -0.86
N VAL A 134 14.13 7.15 -0.39
CA VAL A 134 15.27 7.92 0.12
C VAL A 134 15.90 8.72 -1.01
N GLY A 135 16.07 8.12 -2.21
CA GLY A 135 16.51 8.82 -3.41
C GLY A 135 15.56 9.94 -3.83
N ALA A 136 14.25 9.70 -3.82
CA ALA A 136 13.23 10.70 -4.13
C ALA A 136 13.22 11.85 -3.10
N ALA A 137 13.34 11.55 -1.81
CA ALA A 137 13.46 12.54 -0.74
C ALA A 137 14.74 13.39 -0.87
N LEU A 138 15.86 12.78 -1.26
CA LEU A 138 17.10 13.50 -1.56
C LEU A 138 16.89 14.51 -2.71
N VAL A 139 16.22 14.09 -3.78
CA VAL A 139 15.85 14.98 -4.90
C VAL A 139 14.93 16.09 -4.43
N ALA A 140 13.89 15.79 -3.63
CA ALA A 140 12.98 16.78 -3.08
C ALA A 140 13.72 17.84 -2.24
N LYS A 141 14.62 17.41 -1.35
CA LYS A 141 15.47 18.31 -0.55
C LYS A 141 16.38 19.15 -1.42
N HIS A 142 17.11 18.54 -2.37
CA HIS A 142 18.04 19.24 -3.26
C HIS A 142 17.34 20.29 -4.12
N ARG A 143 16.16 19.95 -4.65
CA ARG A 143 15.34 20.86 -5.48
C ARG A 143 14.47 21.82 -4.66
N LYS A 144 14.44 21.67 -3.34
CA LYS A 144 13.64 22.51 -2.43
C LYS A 144 12.14 22.52 -2.78
N THR A 145 11.58 21.39 -3.17
CA THR A 145 10.17 21.30 -3.61
C THR A 145 9.18 21.36 -2.44
N GLY A 146 9.62 21.09 -1.22
CA GLY A 146 8.75 20.93 -0.05
C GLY A 146 7.98 19.59 -0.02
N ALA A 147 8.21 18.71 -1.00
CA ALA A 147 7.58 17.40 -1.05
C ALA A 147 8.23 16.43 -0.07
N VAL A 148 7.47 15.42 0.37
CA VAL A 148 7.96 14.27 1.12
C VAL A 148 7.91 13.02 0.26
N SER A 149 8.66 11.98 0.69
CA SER A 149 8.65 10.68 0.04
C SER A 149 8.35 9.59 1.06
N ILE A 150 7.38 8.72 0.77
CA ILE A 150 6.84 7.75 1.73
C ILE A 150 7.04 6.32 1.21
N ALA A 151 7.67 5.45 2.00
CA ALA A 151 7.68 4.01 1.75
C ALA A 151 6.62 3.32 2.60
N PHE A 152 5.70 2.61 1.96
CA PHE A 152 4.79 1.69 2.65
C PHE A 152 5.34 0.27 2.57
N PHE A 153 5.43 -0.41 3.71
CA PHE A 153 5.93 -1.78 3.80
C PHE A 153 5.29 -2.52 4.98
N GLY A 154 5.31 -3.85 4.95
CA GLY A 154 4.80 -4.67 6.04
C GLY A 154 5.85 -4.94 7.12
N ASP A 155 5.40 -5.45 8.28
CA ASP A 155 6.24 -5.81 9.42
C ASP A 155 7.34 -6.84 9.08
N GLY A 156 7.11 -7.72 8.11
CA GLY A 156 8.16 -8.64 7.61
C GLY A 156 9.37 -7.91 7.03
N ALA A 157 9.19 -6.71 6.45
CA ALA A 157 10.28 -5.90 5.92
C ALA A 157 11.15 -5.26 7.01
N MET A 158 10.68 -5.23 8.28
CA MET A 158 11.48 -4.76 9.41
C MET A 158 12.73 -5.60 9.67
N GLN A 159 12.85 -6.75 9.02
CA GLN A 159 14.03 -7.63 9.15
C GLN A 159 15.03 -7.45 8.00
N GLN A 160 14.74 -6.55 7.03
CA GLN A 160 15.64 -6.26 5.91
C GLN A 160 16.69 -5.22 6.29
N GLY A 161 17.97 -5.51 6.01
CA GLY A 161 19.07 -4.57 6.27
C GLY A 161 18.91 -3.24 5.56
N VAL A 162 18.35 -3.25 4.33
CA VAL A 162 18.13 -2.05 3.52
C VAL A 162 17.23 -1.01 4.19
N LEU A 163 16.32 -1.41 5.09
CA LEU A 163 15.51 -0.48 5.87
C LEU A 163 16.42 0.35 6.81
N TYR A 164 17.32 -0.30 7.52
CA TYR A 164 18.23 0.35 8.49
C TYR A 164 19.23 1.25 7.81
N GLU A 165 19.79 0.80 6.69
CA GLU A 165 20.66 1.62 5.83
C GLU A 165 19.93 2.87 5.34
N SER A 166 18.69 2.72 4.89
CA SER A 166 17.82 3.81 4.42
C SER A 166 17.46 4.79 5.53
N MET A 167 17.11 4.31 6.72
CA MET A 167 16.83 5.17 7.88
C MET A 167 18.07 5.95 8.31
N ASN A 168 19.25 5.30 8.33
CA ASN A 168 20.50 5.97 8.65
C ASN A 168 20.82 7.10 7.65
N MET A 169 20.68 6.85 6.35
CA MET A 169 20.88 7.87 5.33
C MET A 169 19.88 9.02 5.45
N ALA A 170 18.60 8.69 5.69
CA ALA A 170 17.54 9.68 5.85
C ALA A 170 17.83 10.60 7.05
N ALA A 171 18.22 10.02 8.20
CA ALA A 171 18.56 10.77 9.40
C ALA A 171 19.83 11.63 9.21
N LEU A 172 20.92 11.04 8.67
CA LEU A 172 22.19 11.73 8.48
C LEU A 172 22.05 12.96 7.58
N TRP A 173 21.15 12.91 6.61
CA TRP A 173 20.96 13.97 5.62
C TRP A 173 19.67 14.77 5.84
N ASP A 174 18.97 14.64 6.97
CA ASP A 174 17.70 15.30 7.28
C ASP A 174 16.74 15.28 6.09
N LEU A 175 16.50 14.10 5.52
CA LEU A 175 15.69 13.96 4.32
C LEU A 175 14.19 14.00 4.67
N PRO A 176 13.34 14.56 3.80
CA PRO A 176 11.89 14.50 3.94
C PRO A 176 11.37 13.09 3.57
N ALA A 177 11.90 12.08 4.27
CA ALA A 177 11.62 10.66 4.05
C ALA A 177 10.78 10.10 5.20
N ILE A 178 9.78 9.30 4.86
CA ILE A 178 8.86 8.69 5.81
C ILE A 178 8.77 7.19 5.57
N PHE A 179 8.89 6.43 6.63
CA PHE A 179 8.84 4.98 6.64
C PHE A 179 7.56 4.52 7.34
N VAL A 180 6.58 4.01 6.58
CA VAL A 180 5.28 3.56 7.10
C VAL A 180 5.25 2.04 7.13
N CYS A 181 5.26 1.48 8.34
CA CYS A 181 5.14 0.05 8.58
C CYS A 181 3.68 -0.33 8.86
N ILE A 182 3.02 -1.00 7.92
CA ILE A 182 1.71 -1.61 8.13
C ILE A 182 1.93 -2.91 8.89
N ASN A 183 1.76 -2.85 10.21
CA ASN A 183 2.03 -3.95 11.11
C ASN A 183 0.79 -4.83 11.25
N ASN A 184 0.60 -5.75 10.31
CA ASN A 184 -0.45 -6.77 10.42
C ASN A 184 0.00 -8.00 11.22
N GLN A 185 1.19 -7.96 11.83
CA GLN A 185 1.83 -8.93 12.70
C GLN A 185 2.27 -10.23 12.03
N TRP A 186 2.14 -10.36 10.71
CA TRP A 186 2.43 -11.60 9.99
C TRP A 186 3.23 -11.36 8.71
N GLY A 187 4.50 -11.77 8.72
CA GLY A 187 5.32 -11.91 7.52
C GLY A 187 5.12 -13.30 6.90
N MET A 188 4.25 -13.43 5.89
CA MET A 188 3.73 -14.74 5.42
C MET A 188 3.10 -15.53 6.56
N GLY A 189 3.67 -16.66 6.95
CA GLY A 189 3.28 -17.52 8.06
C GLY A 189 4.15 -17.38 9.30
N THR A 190 5.00 -16.34 9.39
CA THR A 190 5.85 -16.07 10.56
C THR A 190 5.31 -14.86 11.30
N ARG A 191 4.95 -15.04 12.56
CA ARG A 191 4.47 -13.96 13.41
C ARG A 191 5.63 -13.06 13.83
N ILE A 192 5.36 -11.76 14.02
CA ILE A 192 6.40 -10.77 14.31
C ILE A 192 7.21 -11.06 15.58
N ASP A 193 6.58 -11.61 16.63
CA ASP A 193 7.23 -11.99 17.88
C ASP A 193 8.15 -13.22 17.77
N GLN A 194 8.00 -14.00 16.69
CA GLN A 194 8.92 -15.08 16.34
C GLN A 194 10.10 -14.59 15.49
N ALA A 195 9.92 -13.46 14.80
CA ALA A 195 10.94 -12.88 13.93
C ALA A 195 11.84 -11.87 14.65
N THR A 196 11.41 -11.33 15.80
CA THR A 196 12.14 -10.31 16.52
C THR A 196 11.89 -10.31 18.02
N LYS A 197 12.92 -9.93 18.80
CA LYS A 197 12.82 -9.86 20.27
C LYS A 197 11.97 -8.67 20.73
N SER A 198 12.14 -7.48 20.11
CA SER A 198 11.32 -6.30 20.40
C SER A 198 10.28 -6.12 19.31
N THR A 199 9.00 -6.14 19.70
CA THR A 199 7.85 -5.86 18.82
C THR A 199 7.47 -4.39 18.79
N LYS A 200 8.15 -3.52 19.56
CA LYS A 200 8.01 -2.08 19.52
C LYS A 200 8.79 -1.52 18.32
N LEU A 201 8.20 -1.55 17.16
CA LEU A 201 8.88 -1.28 15.90
C LEU A 201 9.40 0.16 15.79
N HIS A 202 8.69 1.14 16.38
CA HIS A 202 9.11 2.55 16.39
C HIS A 202 10.43 2.78 17.18
N GLU A 203 10.71 1.98 18.22
CA GLU A 203 11.97 2.13 19.01
C GLU A 203 13.21 1.89 18.14
N ARG A 204 13.10 1.05 17.10
CA ARG A 204 14.20 0.81 16.16
C ARG A 204 14.50 2.03 15.29
N ALA A 205 13.46 2.74 14.86
CA ALA A 205 13.62 3.96 14.08
C ALA A 205 14.15 5.11 14.95
N GLN A 206 13.71 5.20 16.22
CA GLN A 206 14.23 6.16 17.19
C GLN A 206 15.75 5.99 17.43
N ALA A 207 16.26 4.76 17.36
CA ALA A 207 17.69 4.50 17.49
C ALA A 207 18.53 5.13 16.36
N PHE A 208 17.92 5.46 15.22
CA PHE A 208 18.53 6.20 14.11
C PHE A 208 18.25 7.72 14.18
N GLY A 209 17.53 8.20 15.18
CA GLY A 209 17.19 9.62 15.33
C GLY A 209 15.95 10.06 14.56
N LEU A 210 15.10 9.14 14.07
CA LEU A 210 13.86 9.48 13.41
C LEU A 210 12.77 9.88 14.43
N ASN A 211 11.87 10.79 14.00
CA ASN A 211 10.59 10.96 14.71
C ASN A 211 9.73 9.72 14.46
N ALA A 212 9.45 8.94 15.52
CA ALA A 212 8.85 7.63 15.35
C ALA A 212 7.78 7.32 16.40
N GLU A 213 6.62 6.84 15.94
CA GLU A 213 5.51 6.42 16.80
C GLU A 213 4.80 5.18 16.28
N THR A 214 3.96 4.59 17.11
CA THR A 214 3.03 3.51 16.77
C THR A 214 1.61 3.96 17.08
N VAL A 215 0.66 3.65 16.20
CA VAL A 215 -0.75 3.95 16.35
C VAL A 215 -1.61 2.70 16.14
N ASP A 216 -2.74 2.62 16.86
CA ASP A 216 -3.77 1.59 16.63
C ASP A 216 -4.52 1.92 15.33
N GLY A 217 -4.41 1.05 14.33
CA GLY A 217 -5.06 1.20 13.03
C GLY A 217 -6.57 0.95 13.03
N ARG A 218 -7.17 0.65 14.17
CA ARG A 218 -8.62 0.48 14.27
C ARG A 218 -9.38 1.80 14.06
N ASP A 219 -8.86 2.91 14.58
CA ASP A 219 -9.45 4.25 14.40
C ASP A 219 -8.69 5.02 13.32
N VAL A 220 -9.34 5.25 12.18
CA VAL A 220 -8.75 5.98 11.05
C VAL A 220 -8.37 7.41 11.43
N LEU A 221 -9.10 8.06 12.34
CA LEU A 221 -8.79 9.44 12.76
C LEU A 221 -7.52 9.50 13.61
N ASP A 222 -7.24 8.49 14.42
CA ASP A 222 -5.97 8.40 15.14
C ASP A 222 -4.80 8.19 14.17
N VAL A 223 -5.00 7.40 13.11
CA VAL A 223 -4.00 7.24 12.03
C VAL A 223 -3.76 8.55 11.29
N VAL A 224 -4.81 9.30 10.96
CA VAL A 224 -4.72 10.63 10.31
C VAL A 224 -3.91 11.60 11.17
N GLU A 225 -4.20 11.67 12.47
CA GLU A 225 -3.48 12.56 13.39
C GLU A 225 -1.99 12.19 13.50
N ALA A 226 -1.68 10.90 13.64
CA ALA A 226 -0.31 10.40 13.66
C ALA A 226 0.42 10.68 12.34
N ALA A 227 -0.24 10.38 11.21
CA ALA A 227 0.32 10.63 9.89
C ALA A 227 0.64 12.12 9.68
N ASN A 228 -0.26 13.03 10.06
CA ASN A 228 -0.02 14.46 9.97
C ASN A 228 1.22 14.89 10.78
N ARG A 229 1.34 14.43 12.04
CA ARG A 229 2.53 14.75 12.87
C ARG A 229 3.83 14.30 12.21
N ILE A 230 3.84 13.07 11.68
CA ILE A 230 5.04 12.49 11.04
C ILE A 230 5.36 13.20 9.71
N VAL A 231 4.34 13.46 8.88
CA VAL A 231 4.50 14.14 7.59
C VAL A 231 4.98 15.58 7.77
N ASP A 232 4.37 16.33 8.70
CA ASP A 232 4.78 17.71 8.97
C ASP A 232 6.21 17.78 9.54
N GLY A 233 6.59 16.84 10.42
CA GLY A 233 7.96 16.70 10.90
C GLY A 233 8.95 16.44 9.77
N ALA A 234 8.62 15.54 8.84
CA ALA A 234 9.45 15.24 7.68
C ALA A 234 9.59 16.44 6.72
N ARG A 235 8.52 17.20 6.49
CA ARG A 235 8.57 18.46 5.71
C ARG A 235 9.47 19.51 6.38
N ALA A 236 9.53 19.51 7.72
CA ALA A 236 10.40 20.39 8.49
C ALA A 236 11.86 19.89 8.56
N GLY A 237 12.19 18.74 7.95
CA GLY A 237 13.55 18.21 7.87
C GLY A 237 13.88 17.11 8.89
N THR A 238 12.87 16.57 9.59
CA THR A 238 13.07 15.44 10.51
C THR A 238 12.42 14.19 9.92
N PRO A 239 13.18 13.23 9.39
CA PRO A 239 12.62 12.02 8.81
C PRO A 239 11.77 11.25 9.82
N GLY A 240 10.73 10.58 9.32
CA GLY A 240 9.71 9.99 10.16
C GLY A 240 9.54 8.48 9.98
N PHE A 241 9.03 7.84 11.03
CA PHE A 241 8.61 6.43 11.01
C PHE A 241 7.24 6.31 11.70
N LEU A 242 6.32 5.63 11.05
CA LEU A 242 4.99 5.33 11.60
C LEU A 242 4.70 3.84 11.52
N ALA A 243 4.54 3.17 12.65
CA ALA A 243 3.98 1.83 12.68
C ALA A 243 2.46 1.92 12.90
N ILE A 244 1.69 1.21 12.10
CA ILE A 244 0.22 1.17 12.21
C ILE A 244 -0.17 -0.27 12.49
N ASP A 245 -0.65 -0.53 13.70
CA ASP A 245 -1.09 -1.84 14.12
C ASP A 245 -2.46 -2.15 13.54
N CYS A 246 -2.53 -3.18 12.70
CA CYS A 246 -3.75 -3.63 12.03
C CYS A 246 -3.81 -5.16 11.96
N TYR A 247 -4.85 -5.72 11.36
CA TYR A 247 -4.97 -7.15 11.19
C TYR A 247 -5.38 -7.49 9.75
N ARG A 248 -4.61 -8.35 9.09
CA ARG A 248 -4.91 -8.86 7.76
C ARG A 248 -5.97 -9.95 7.83
N PHE A 249 -7.15 -9.74 7.21
CA PHE A 249 -8.28 -10.67 7.32
C PHE A 249 -8.14 -11.97 6.54
N TYR A 250 -7.34 -11.98 5.49
CA TYR A 250 -7.03 -13.18 4.70
C TYR A 250 -5.64 -13.71 5.02
N GLY A 251 -5.31 -14.91 4.55
CA GLY A 251 -3.96 -15.44 4.55
C GLY A 251 -2.97 -14.55 3.79
N HIS A 252 -1.74 -14.97 3.66
CA HIS A 252 -0.73 -14.17 2.96
C HIS A 252 -1.17 -13.84 1.54
N GLY A 253 -1.57 -14.85 0.76
CA GLY A 253 -2.22 -14.70 -0.54
C GLY A 253 -3.68 -15.13 -0.50
N ARG A 254 -4.46 -14.80 -1.52
CA ARG A 254 -5.91 -15.06 -1.56
C ARG A 254 -6.28 -16.56 -1.45
N LYS A 255 -5.39 -17.46 -1.88
CA LYS A 255 -5.58 -18.92 -1.78
C LYS A 255 -5.03 -19.52 -0.48
N ASP A 256 -4.30 -18.74 0.31
CA ASP A 256 -3.74 -19.19 1.58
C ASP A 256 -4.85 -19.32 2.64
N LYS A 257 -5.00 -20.51 3.20
CA LYS A 257 -6.01 -20.81 4.22
C LYS A 257 -5.58 -20.45 5.64
N SER A 258 -4.42 -19.86 5.81
CA SER A 258 -3.84 -19.43 7.11
C SER A 258 -3.80 -20.52 8.20
N PRO A 259 -3.32 -21.75 7.95
CA PRO A 259 -3.33 -22.80 8.97
C PRO A 259 -2.41 -22.50 10.17
N TYR A 260 -1.68 -21.40 10.10
CA TYR A 260 -0.77 -20.90 11.13
C TYR A 260 -1.42 -19.91 12.11
N ARG A 261 -2.73 -19.62 11.93
CA ARG A 261 -3.54 -18.78 12.83
C ARG A 261 -4.61 -19.63 13.51
N SER A 262 -4.93 -19.32 14.76
CA SER A 262 -6.09 -19.93 15.41
C SER A 262 -7.38 -19.19 15.06
N ASP A 263 -8.52 -19.87 15.20
CA ASP A 263 -9.85 -19.28 14.99
C ASP A 263 -10.10 -18.13 15.97
N GLU A 264 -9.58 -18.24 17.19
CA GLU A 264 -9.69 -17.20 18.22
C GLU A 264 -8.91 -15.93 17.82
N GLU A 265 -7.68 -16.09 17.31
CA GLU A 265 -6.88 -14.97 16.82
C GLU A 265 -7.56 -14.29 15.64
N GLU A 266 -8.10 -15.07 14.70
CA GLU A 266 -8.84 -14.49 13.56
C GLU A 266 -10.11 -13.73 14.00
N ALA A 267 -10.84 -14.25 14.98
CA ALA A 267 -12.01 -13.58 15.54
C ALA A 267 -11.64 -12.26 16.25
N GLU A 268 -10.58 -12.27 17.07
CA GLU A 268 -10.07 -11.07 17.74
C GLU A 268 -9.58 -10.02 16.73
N GLY A 269 -8.90 -10.46 15.67
CA GLY A 269 -8.43 -9.60 14.60
C GLY A 269 -9.58 -8.94 13.84
N ARG A 270 -10.59 -9.71 13.47
CA ARG A 270 -11.80 -9.20 12.79
C ARG A 270 -12.64 -8.27 13.66
N ALA A 271 -12.62 -8.44 14.97
CA ALA A 271 -13.30 -7.52 15.90
C ALA A 271 -12.69 -6.10 15.89
N LYS A 272 -11.47 -5.95 15.36
CA LYS A 272 -10.78 -4.65 15.19
C LYS A 272 -10.98 -4.04 13.79
N ASP A 273 -11.98 -4.48 13.03
CA ASP A 273 -12.26 -3.98 11.69
C ASP A 273 -12.41 -2.45 11.66
N PRO A 274 -11.54 -1.71 10.94
CA PRO A 274 -11.56 -0.26 10.91
C PRO A 274 -12.80 0.31 10.19
N VAL A 275 -13.34 -0.39 9.20
CA VAL A 275 -14.54 0.02 8.46
C VAL A 275 -15.75 -0.06 9.37
N GLU A 276 -15.93 -1.20 10.03
CA GLU A 276 -17.03 -1.43 10.97
C GLU A 276 -16.91 -0.54 12.22
N PHE A 277 -15.70 -0.29 12.68
CA PHE A 277 -15.46 0.64 13.78
C PHE A 277 -15.93 2.06 13.41
N SER A 278 -15.52 2.56 12.26
CA SER A 278 -15.89 3.89 11.79
C SER A 278 -17.40 4.02 11.54
N ARG A 279 -18.04 2.99 10.96
CA ARG A 279 -19.50 2.95 10.80
C ARG A 279 -20.23 3.06 12.14
N ARG A 280 -19.82 2.27 13.14
CA ARG A 280 -20.41 2.35 14.50
C ARG A 280 -20.19 3.72 15.16
N MET A 281 -19.04 4.33 14.95
CA MET A 281 -18.77 5.67 15.49
C MET A 281 -19.65 6.73 14.83
N LEU A 282 -19.85 6.68 13.51
CA LEU A 282 -20.76 7.58 12.78
C LEU A 282 -22.20 7.47 13.29
N ILE A 283 -22.72 6.26 13.46
CA ILE A 283 -24.04 6.02 14.01
C ILE A 283 -24.16 6.56 15.45
N LYS A 284 -23.17 6.29 16.28
CA LYS A 284 -23.10 6.80 17.66
C LYS A 284 -23.09 8.34 17.71
N ASN A 285 -22.49 8.97 16.71
CA ASN A 285 -22.43 10.42 16.57
C ASN A 285 -23.67 11.02 15.89
N GLY A 286 -24.70 10.21 15.61
CA GLY A 286 -26.00 10.66 15.10
C GLY A 286 -26.12 10.70 13.57
N VAL A 287 -25.17 10.12 12.82
CA VAL A 287 -25.33 9.93 11.37
C VAL A 287 -26.37 8.84 11.13
N ASN A 288 -27.29 9.10 10.19
CA ASN A 288 -28.39 8.17 9.90
C ASN A 288 -27.87 6.89 9.21
N VAL A 289 -28.41 5.75 9.59
CA VAL A 289 -28.05 4.45 9.01
C VAL A 289 -28.37 4.41 7.52
N GLU A 290 -29.52 4.97 7.11
CA GLU A 290 -29.93 5.03 5.69
C GLU A 290 -28.95 5.87 4.83
N GLU A 291 -28.30 6.90 5.42
CA GLU A 291 -27.27 7.67 4.74
C GLU A 291 -26.02 6.80 4.49
N LEU A 292 -25.60 6.03 5.48
CA LEU A 292 -24.47 5.10 5.36
C LEU A 292 -24.77 3.98 4.36
N ASP A 293 -25.98 3.42 4.41
CA ASP A 293 -26.40 2.38 3.46
C ASP A 293 -26.42 2.91 2.02
N ALA A 294 -26.81 4.18 1.82
CA ALA A 294 -26.79 4.81 0.51
C ALA A 294 -25.34 5.02 -0.01
N VAL A 295 -24.40 5.36 0.87
CA VAL A 295 -22.98 5.45 0.54
C VAL A 295 -22.46 4.07 0.13
N ASP A 296 -22.75 3.04 0.92
CA ASP A 296 -22.31 1.67 0.64
C ASP A 296 -22.87 1.17 -0.70
N ALA A 297 -24.17 1.36 -0.95
CA ALA A 297 -24.82 0.95 -2.20
C ALA A 297 -24.22 1.65 -3.44
N LYS A 298 -23.86 2.94 -3.31
CA LYS A 298 -23.20 3.67 -4.38
C LYS A 298 -21.81 3.11 -4.69
N ILE A 299 -21.04 2.75 -3.66
CA ILE A 299 -19.70 2.15 -3.81
C ILE A 299 -19.83 0.75 -4.43
N ASP A 300 -20.77 -0.05 -3.99
CA ASP A 300 -21.00 -1.39 -4.55
C ASP A 300 -21.33 -1.30 -6.05
N ALA A 301 -22.20 -0.36 -6.45
CA ALA A 301 -22.53 -0.14 -7.86
C ALA A 301 -21.32 0.36 -8.68
N GLU A 302 -20.46 1.23 -8.11
CA GLU A 302 -19.23 1.66 -8.74
C GLU A 302 -18.29 0.47 -9.01
N MET A 303 -18.12 -0.41 -8.02
CA MET A 303 -17.21 -1.55 -8.13
C MET A 303 -17.76 -2.65 -9.06
N ASP A 304 -19.08 -2.84 -9.10
CA ASP A 304 -19.72 -3.73 -10.07
C ASP A 304 -19.50 -3.23 -11.52
N ALA A 305 -19.64 -1.92 -11.74
CA ALA A 305 -19.34 -1.31 -13.04
C ALA A 305 -17.84 -1.45 -13.40
N THR A 306 -16.95 -1.39 -12.42
CA THR A 306 -15.51 -1.60 -12.59
C THR A 306 -15.18 -3.02 -13.05
N ILE A 307 -15.84 -4.05 -12.51
CA ILE A 307 -15.72 -5.44 -12.98
C ILE A 307 -16.15 -5.52 -14.46
N GLU A 308 -17.31 -4.97 -14.77
CA GLU A 308 -17.84 -4.99 -16.16
C GLU A 308 -16.90 -4.29 -17.14
N PHE A 309 -16.31 -3.15 -16.74
CA PHE A 309 -15.30 -2.45 -17.53
C PHE A 309 -14.08 -3.34 -17.78
N THR A 310 -13.58 -3.98 -16.73
CA THR A 310 -12.41 -4.86 -16.81
C THR A 310 -12.65 -6.07 -17.73
N ILE A 311 -13.81 -6.72 -17.60
CA ILE A 311 -14.17 -7.89 -18.42
C ILE A 311 -14.27 -7.51 -19.90
N LYS A 312 -14.80 -6.32 -20.23
CA LYS A 312 -14.95 -5.82 -21.60
C LYS A 312 -13.66 -5.28 -22.19
N SER A 313 -12.65 -5.01 -21.37
CA SER A 313 -11.37 -4.48 -21.82
C SER A 313 -10.57 -5.55 -22.59
N GLU A 314 -9.87 -5.10 -23.62
CA GLU A 314 -9.06 -5.97 -24.47
C GLU A 314 -7.79 -6.45 -23.75
N GLU A 315 -7.31 -7.60 -24.14
CA GLU A 315 -5.98 -8.09 -23.73
C GLU A 315 -4.89 -7.36 -24.53
N PRO A 316 -3.69 -7.14 -23.93
CA PRO A 316 -2.58 -6.55 -24.65
C PRO A 316 -2.20 -7.40 -25.85
N ALA A 317 -2.01 -6.77 -27.02
CA ALA A 317 -1.57 -7.47 -28.20
C ALA A 317 -0.14 -8.01 -28.01
N LEU A 318 0.12 -9.25 -28.44
CA LEU A 318 1.40 -9.93 -28.21
C LEU A 318 2.61 -9.12 -28.75
N ASN A 319 2.43 -8.41 -29.86
CA ASN A 319 3.47 -7.57 -30.45
C ASN A 319 3.83 -6.35 -29.59
N THR A 320 3.08 -6.04 -28.52
CA THR A 320 3.38 -4.96 -27.57
C THR A 320 4.23 -5.43 -26.39
N MET A 321 4.64 -6.69 -26.37
CA MET A 321 5.36 -7.31 -25.24
C MET A 321 6.62 -6.51 -24.83
N PHE A 322 7.37 -6.00 -25.79
CA PHE A 322 8.60 -5.22 -25.53
C PHE A 322 8.36 -3.70 -25.46
N ARG A 323 7.13 -3.24 -25.66
CA ARG A 323 6.79 -1.83 -25.56
C ARG A 323 7.02 -1.35 -24.13
N ASP A 324 7.63 -0.20 -23.97
CA ASP A 324 7.94 0.45 -22.69
C ASP A 324 8.96 -0.32 -21.80
N VAL A 325 9.62 -1.35 -22.33
CA VAL A 325 10.71 -2.09 -21.64
C VAL A 325 12.07 -1.41 -21.89
N PHE A 326 12.25 -0.84 -23.07
CA PHE A 326 13.48 -0.17 -23.48
C PHE A 326 13.21 1.31 -23.78
N ALA A 327 14.28 2.12 -23.69
CA ALA A 327 14.19 3.53 -24.06
C ALA A 327 13.80 3.69 -25.56
N PRO A 328 13.01 4.73 -25.92
CA PRO A 328 12.67 5.00 -27.30
C PRO A 328 13.91 5.09 -28.21
N GLY A 329 13.87 4.45 -29.37
CA GLY A 329 14.97 4.45 -30.33
C GLY A 329 16.07 3.41 -30.06
N GLN A 330 15.96 2.61 -28.99
CA GLN A 330 16.84 1.45 -28.86
C GLN A 330 16.37 0.31 -29.77
N PRO A 331 17.30 -0.44 -30.41
CA PRO A 331 16.93 -1.59 -31.20
C PRO A 331 16.27 -2.65 -30.32
N GLU A 332 15.27 -3.32 -30.84
CA GLU A 332 14.68 -4.47 -30.16
C GLU A 332 15.77 -5.51 -29.87
N PRO A 333 15.75 -6.14 -28.69
CA PRO A 333 16.73 -7.16 -28.37
C PRO A 333 16.59 -8.32 -29.36
N GLU A 334 17.72 -8.77 -29.87
CA GLU A 334 17.79 -9.95 -30.74
C GLU A 334 17.08 -11.15 -30.06
N PRO A 335 16.18 -11.86 -30.76
CA PRO A 335 15.50 -13.03 -30.21
C PRO A 335 16.48 -14.02 -29.57
N VAL A 336 16.09 -14.61 -28.44
CA VAL A 336 16.93 -15.55 -27.69
C VAL A 336 17.37 -16.72 -28.57
N THR A 337 16.50 -17.22 -29.42
CA THR A 337 16.80 -18.29 -30.44
C THR A 337 17.96 -17.87 -31.35
N THR A 338 17.89 -16.67 -31.90
CA THR A 338 18.96 -16.14 -32.78
C THR A 338 20.28 -16.00 -32.07
N ARG A 339 20.23 -15.57 -30.77
CA ARG A 339 21.44 -15.48 -29.94
C ARG A 339 22.04 -16.85 -29.65
N ILE A 340 21.20 -17.84 -29.34
CA ILE A 340 21.62 -19.23 -29.13
C ILE A 340 22.27 -19.77 -30.39
N ASP A 341 21.61 -19.65 -31.56
CA ASP A 341 22.11 -20.15 -32.85
C ASP A 341 23.46 -19.51 -33.16
N ARG A 342 23.63 -18.20 -32.92
CA ARG A 342 24.90 -17.51 -33.11
C ARG A 342 26.02 -18.01 -32.18
N VAL A 343 25.70 -18.36 -30.96
CA VAL A 343 26.68 -18.91 -30.00
C VAL A 343 27.09 -20.31 -30.42
N LEU A 344 26.11 -21.18 -30.70
CA LEU A 344 26.35 -22.56 -31.11
C LEU A 344 27.09 -22.67 -32.43
N SER A 345 26.85 -21.75 -33.38
CA SER A 345 27.57 -21.71 -34.66
C SER A 345 29.04 -21.28 -34.51
N LYS A 346 29.42 -20.59 -33.41
CA LYS A 346 30.80 -20.19 -33.13
C LYS A 346 31.64 -21.27 -32.41
N GLU A 347 30.99 -22.27 -31.84
CA GLU A 347 31.65 -23.38 -31.15
C GLU A 347 32.07 -24.51 -32.09
N GLN A 348 31.90 -24.33 -33.42
CA GLN A 348 32.30 -25.29 -34.42
C GLN A 348 33.67 -24.98 -35.08
N TYR A 349 34.53 -24.19 -34.38
CA TYR A 349 35.92 -23.96 -34.82
C TYR A 349 36.92 -24.35 -33.75
#